data_3167418a7e0268c9a64b28ebb1740869
#
_entry.id   3167418a7e0268c9a64b28ebb1740869
#
_cell.length_a   1.000
_cell.length_b   1.000
_cell.length_c   1.000
_cell.angle_alpha   90.00
_cell.angle_beta   90.00
_cell.angle_gamma   90.00
#
_symmetry.space_group_name_H-M   'P 1'
#
loop_
_entity.id
_entity.type
_entity.pdbx_description
1 polymer ?
#
loop_
_entity_poly.entity_id
_entity_poly.type
_entity_poly.pdbx_seq_one_letter_code
_entity_poly.pdbx_strand_id
1 'polypeptide(L)'
;IETAAELEADTIVTLCGYGTIDEKDEDVWKRSVDSMRILGDMAEAYNIEMVLETSPREYTTTHTAKEAVRMIEEIGSPAVKGMIDTATLGFSKETMKQAVQDLGKYLRHVHVADGIPNGHLILGEGELDIRGMLHELDEVNYQGMLSLEILNDKYMRTPHEAMQISFEMLKKYIDQ
;
A
#
# COMPACT_ATOMS: atom_id res chain seq x y z
N ILE A 1 -0.99 -1.87 16.92
CA ILE A 1 -2.43 -2.23 17.04
C ILE A 1 -3.03 -1.51 18.24
N GLU A 2 -2.54 -1.74 19.47
CA GLU A 2 -3.07 -1.08 20.70
C GLU A 2 -3.08 0.45 20.59
N THR A 3 -1.97 1.05 20.18
CA THR A 3 -1.87 2.50 19.97
C THR A 3 -2.85 3.00 18.89
N ALA A 4 -3.05 2.23 17.82
CA ALA A 4 -4.03 2.57 16.79
C ALA A 4 -5.46 2.57 17.35
N ALA A 5 -5.79 1.58 18.19
CA ALA A 5 -7.07 1.53 18.89
C ALA A 5 -7.27 2.72 19.83
N GLU A 6 -6.24 3.11 20.60
CA GLU A 6 -6.28 4.30 21.48
C GLU A 6 -6.46 5.61 20.69
N LEU A 7 -5.96 5.66 19.44
CA LEU A 7 -6.11 6.80 18.54
C LEU A 7 -7.40 6.74 17.70
N GLU A 8 -8.24 5.74 17.92
CA GLU A 8 -9.48 5.51 17.18
C GLU A 8 -9.24 5.32 15.66
N ALA A 9 -8.05 4.81 15.28
CA ALA A 9 -7.75 4.43 13.91
C ALA A 9 -8.34 3.05 13.63
N ASP A 10 -9.02 2.89 12.50
CA ASP A 10 -9.62 1.63 12.07
C ASP A 10 -8.72 0.80 11.16
N THR A 11 -7.65 1.40 10.64
CA THR A 11 -6.75 0.80 9.67
C THR A 11 -5.29 1.14 9.97
N ILE A 12 -4.39 0.16 9.81
CA ILE A 12 -2.94 0.34 9.90
C ILE A 12 -2.24 -0.24 8.67
N VAL A 13 -1.24 0.46 8.16
CA VAL A 13 -0.35 -0.06 7.11
C VAL A 13 0.71 -0.95 7.72
N THR A 14 1.03 -2.05 7.06
CA THR A 14 2.06 -2.98 7.52
C THR A 14 2.80 -3.64 6.35
N LEU A 15 4.07 -3.97 6.60
CA LEU A 15 4.90 -4.81 5.75
C LEU A 15 5.02 -6.20 6.36
N CYS A 16 5.11 -7.23 5.50
CA CYS A 16 5.19 -8.62 5.97
C CYS A 16 6.55 -9.03 6.54
N GLY A 17 7.50 -8.09 6.63
CA GLY A 17 8.88 -8.39 6.96
C GLY A 17 9.69 -8.85 5.75
N TYR A 18 10.98 -9.08 5.95
CA TYR A 18 11.92 -9.48 4.91
C TYR A 18 12.93 -10.50 5.43
N GLY A 19 13.66 -11.12 4.52
CA GLY A 19 14.74 -12.05 4.82
C GLY A 19 16.13 -11.43 4.64
N THR A 20 17.13 -12.17 5.08
CA THR A 20 18.55 -11.89 4.80
C THR A 20 19.01 -12.68 3.58
N ILE A 21 20.14 -12.27 2.99
CA ILE A 21 20.64 -12.83 1.72
C ILE A 21 20.97 -14.35 1.77
N ASP A 22 21.17 -14.88 2.97
CA ASP A 22 21.49 -16.28 3.24
C ASP A 22 20.28 -17.13 3.65
N GLU A 23 19.11 -16.52 3.80
CA GLU A 23 17.86 -17.23 4.09
C GLU A 23 17.16 -17.68 2.80
N LYS A 24 16.43 -18.80 2.90
CA LYS A 24 15.60 -19.27 1.79
C LYS A 24 14.28 -18.50 1.77
N ASP A 25 13.85 -18.10 0.60
CA ASP A 25 12.59 -17.37 0.41
C ASP A 25 11.39 -18.09 1.04
N GLU A 26 11.34 -19.43 0.97
CA GLU A 26 10.28 -20.23 1.57
C GLU A 26 10.23 -20.13 3.11
N ASP A 27 11.39 -20.12 3.76
CA ASP A 27 11.49 -20.00 5.22
C ASP A 27 11.08 -18.59 5.68
N VAL A 28 11.52 -17.57 4.91
CA VAL A 28 11.12 -16.16 5.13
C VAL A 28 9.62 -15.98 4.96
N TRP A 29 9.05 -16.52 3.87
CA TRP A 29 7.62 -16.49 3.61
C TRP A 29 6.82 -17.11 4.73
N LYS A 30 7.19 -18.33 5.15
CA LYS A 30 6.50 -19.02 6.25
C LYS A 30 6.55 -18.22 7.54
N ARG A 31 7.71 -17.68 7.90
CA ARG A 31 7.88 -16.84 9.10
C ARG A 31 7.00 -15.59 9.02
N SER A 32 6.90 -14.97 7.85
CA SER A 32 6.04 -13.82 7.61
C SER A 32 4.56 -14.19 7.81
N VAL A 33 4.10 -15.30 7.22
CA VAL A 33 2.72 -15.79 7.40
C VAL A 33 2.42 -16.06 8.88
N ASP A 34 3.32 -16.77 9.58
CA ASP A 34 3.13 -17.12 10.99
C ASP A 34 3.06 -15.87 11.89
N SER A 35 3.94 -14.89 11.63
CA SER A 35 3.96 -13.62 12.37
C SER A 35 2.70 -12.79 12.10
N MET A 36 2.32 -12.68 10.82
CA MET A 36 1.16 -11.90 10.41
C MET A 36 -0.15 -12.52 10.87
N ARG A 37 -0.21 -13.84 11.04
CA ARG A 37 -1.37 -14.54 11.63
C ARG A 37 -1.58 -14.12 13.08
N ILE A 38 -0.50 -14.09 13.89
CA ILE A 38 -0.57 -13.62 15.29
C ILE A 38 -1.05 -12.16 15.34
N LEU A 39 -0.51 -11.31 14.48
CA LEU A 39 -0.91 -9.90 14.41
C LEU A 39 -2.35 -9.73 13.91
N GLY A 40 -2.79 -10.59 12.98
CA GLY A 40 -4.17 -10.61 12.47
C GLY A 40 -5.17 -10.95 13.58
N ASP A 41 -4.90 -11.99 14.37
CA ASP A 41 -5.74 -12.35 15.53
C ASP A 41 -5.84 -11.19 16.53
N MET A 42 -4.71 -10.49 16.77
CA MET A 42 -4.69 -9.31 17.62
C MET A 42 -5.49 -8.14 17.01
N ALA A 43 -5.35 -7.90 15.71
CA ALA A 43 -6.07 -6.84 15.02
C ALA A 43 -7.59 -7.06 15.05
N GLU A 44 -8.04 -8.30 14.88
CA GLU A 44 -9.45 -8.69 15.05
C GLU A 44 -9.98 -8.33 16.43
N ALA A 45 -9.22 -8.65 17.48
CA ALA A 45 -9.62 -8.37 18.87
C ALA A 45 -9.80 -6.86 19.15
N TYR A 46 -9.09 -6.00 18.42
CA TYR A 46 -9.19 -4.55 18.51
C TYR A 46 -10.06 -3.92 17.43
N ASN A 47 -10.67 -4.73 16.54
CA ASN A 47 -11.46 -4.27 15.40
C ASN A 47 -10.68 -3.31 14.49
N ILE A 48 -9.42 -3.63 14.20
CA ILE A 48 -8.53 -2.88 13.32
C ILE A 48 -8.23 -3.71 12.07
N GLU A 49 -8.27 -3.10 10.90
CA GLU A 49 -7.80 -3.71 9.66
C GLU A 49 -6.29 -3.44 9.47
N MET A 50 -5.55 -4.47 9.07
CA MET A 50 -4.14 -4.38 8.69
C MET A 50 -4.04 -4.46 7.18
N VAL A 51 -3.53 -3.44 6.51
CA VAL A 51 -3.34 -3.47 5.07
C VAL A 51 -1.89 -3.77 4.73
N LEU A 52 -1.67 -4.85 3.97
CA LEU A 52 -0.36 -5.26 3.49
C LEU A 52 0.06 -4.39 2.32
N GLU A 53 1.14 -3.66 2.49
CA GLU A 53 1.77 -2.90 1.44
C GLU A 53 2.73 -3.78 0.64
N THR A 54 2.64 -3.70 -0.69
CA THR A 54 3.64 -4.28 -1.58
C THR A 54 4.80 -3.30 -1.77
N SER A 55 6.02 -3.80 -1.70
CA SER A 55 7.24 -2.98 -1.77
C SER A 55 8.37 -3.75 -2.44
N PRO A 56 9.48 -3.09 -2.81
CA PRO A 56 10.67 -3.79 -3.31
C PRO A 56 11.14 -4.90 -2.37
N ARG A 57 11.82 -5.92 -2.95
CA ARG A 57 12.27 -7.13 -2.23
C ARG A 57 13.17 -6.86 -1.03
N GLU A 58 13.81 -5.71 -1.02
CA GLU A 58 14.68 -5.27 0.06
C GLU A 58 13.90 -4.89 1.33
N TYR A 59 12.59 -4.67 1.22
CA TYR A 59 11.75 -4.18 2.33
C TYR A 59 10.65 -5.15 2.76
N THR A 60 10.20 -6.05 1.88
CA THR A 60 9.11 -6.96 2.20
C THR A 60 9.16 -8.26 1.39
N THR A 61 8.47 -9.29 1.90
CA THR A 61 8.27 -10.57 1.22
C THR A 61 7.19 -10.53 0.15
N THR A 62 6.37 -9.48 0.12
CA THR A 62 5.29 -9.30 -0.86
C THR A 62 5.62 -8.15 -1.82
N HIS A 63 5.82 -8.45 -3.10
CA HIS A 63 6.26 -7.46 -4.11
C HIS A 63 5.17 -7.13 -5.12
N THR A 64 4.20 -8.01 -5.26
CA THR A 64 3.11 -7.90 -6.23
C THR A 64 1.76 -8.06 -5.54
N ALA A 65 0.71 -7.53 -6.16
CA ALA A 65 -0.66 -7.72 -5.70
C ALA A 65 -1.02 -9.22 -5.55
N LYS A 66 -0.55 -10.07 -6.46
CA LYS A 66 -0.75 -11.54 -6.37
C LYS A 66 -0.08 -12.15 -5.16
N GLU A 67 1.15 -11.73 -4.85
CA GLU A 67 1.85 -12.19 -3.66
C GLU A 67 1.18 -11.70 -2.38
N ALA A 68 0.68 -10.45 -2.37
CA ALA A 68 -0.11 -9.93 -1.26
C ALA A 68 -1.39 -10.76 -1.04
N VAL A 69 -2.14 -11.07 -2.10
CA VAL A 69 -3.34 -11.92 -2.00
C VAL A 69 -2.99 -13.31 -1.48
N ARG A 70 -1.95 -13.94 -2.02
CA ARG A 70 -1.46 -15.23 -1.53
C ARG A 70 -1.14 -15.17 -0.03
N MET A 71 -0.42 -14.14 0.41
CA MET A 71 -0.08 -13.92 1.82
C MET A 71 -1.34 -13.78 2.68
N ILE A 72 -2.29 -12.94 2.27
CA ILE A 72 -3.58 -12.72 2.96
C ILE A 72 -4.35 -14.04 3.11
N GLU A 73 -4.43 -14.84 2.05
CA GLU A 73 -5.13 -16.12 2.06
C GLU A 73 -4.45 -17.17 2.97
N GLU A 74 -3.12 -17.21 2.97
CA GLU A 74 -2.36 -18.10 3.85
C GLU A 74 -2.42 -17.66 5.32
N ILE A 75 -2.50 -16.37 5.62
CA ILE A 75 -2.74 -15.83 6.96
C ILE A 75 -4.12 -16.25 7.45
N GLY A 76 -5.14 -16.06 6.63
CA GLY A 76 -6.51 -16.50 6.91
C GLY A 76 -7.30 -15.63 7.89
N SER A 77 -6.76 -14.48 8.32
CA SER A 77 -7.48 -13.51 9.18
C SER A 77 -8.33 -12.55 8.37
N PRO A 78 -9.59 -12.31 8.74
CA PRO A 78 -10.45 -11.32 8.10
C PRO A 78 -9.97 -9.87 8.32
N ALA A 79 -9.14 -9.63 9.33
CA ALA A 79 -8.56 -8.31 9.60
C ALA A 79 -7.43 -7.95 8.64
N VAL A 80 -6.86 -8.93 7.90
CA VAL A 80 -5.74 -8.66 6.98
C VAL A 80 -6.27 -8.41 5.58
N LYS A 81 -5.88 -7.27 5.02
CA LYS A 81 -6.27 -6.76 3.71
C LYS A 81 -5.03 -6.38 2.90
N GLY A 82 -5.23 -5.90 1.69
CA GLY A 82 -4.17 -5.40 0.84
C GLY A 82 -4.34 -3.93 0.49
N MET A 83 -3.26 -3.33 0.06
CA MET A 83 -3.24 -1.97 -0.46
C MET A 83 -2.39 -1.86 -1.71
N ILE A 84 -2.52 -0.75 -2.39
CA ILE A 84 -1.70 -0.35 -3.53
C ILE A 84 -0.99 0.96 -3.18
N ASP A 85 0.28 1.05 -3.52
CA ASP A 85 0.99 2.32 -3.60
C ASP A 85 1.36 2.60 -5.06
N THR A 86 0.88 3.72 -5.59
CA THR A 86 1.08 4.10 -7.00
C THR A 86 2.56 4.22 -7.36
N ALA A 87 3.40 4.70 -6.43
CA ALA A 87 4.82 4.88 -6.67
C ALA A 87 5.60 3.55 -6.65
N THR A 88 5.06 2.48 -6.06
CA THR A 88 5.73 1.17 -6.01
C THR A 88 5.38 0.25 -7.18
N LEU A 89 4.30 0.50 -7.90
CA LEU A 89 3.89 -0.32 -9.06
C LEU A 89 5.00 -0.45 -10.13
N GLY A 90 5.81 0.61 -10.30
CA GLY A 90 6.95 0.57 -11.22
C GLY A 90 8.02 -0.46 -10.85
N PHE A 91 8.20 -0.77 -9.57
CA PHE A 91 9.14 -1.79 -9.10
C PHE A 91 8.63 -3.21 -9.37
N SER A 92 7.35 -3.46 -9.13
CA SER A 92 6.73 -4.76 -9.37
C SER A 92 6.44 -5.00 -10.86
N LYS A 93 6.54 -3.97 -11.70
CA LYS A 93 6.16 -3.97 -13.12
C LYS A 93 4.68 -4.30 -13.33
N GLU A 94 3.86 -3.97 -12.37
CA GLU A 94 2.41 -4.08 -12.44
C GLU A 94 1.79 -2.78 -12.96
N THR A 95 0.66 -2.92 -13.63
CA THR A 95 -0.22 -1.77 -13.91
C THR A 95 -1.22 -1.64 -12.77
N MET A 96 -1.75 -0.42 -12.58
CA MET A 96 -2.83 -0.18 -11.61
C MET A 96 -4.02 -1.13 -11.84
N LYS A 97 -4.41 -1.32 -13.09
CA LYS A 97 -5.47 -2.25 -13.48
C LYS A 97 -5.23 -3.68 -13.00
N GLN A 98 -4.01 -4.19 -13.19
CA GLN A 98 -3.65 -5.54 -12.73
C GLN A 98 -3.70 -5.63 -11.21
N ALA A 99 -3.10 -4.68 -10.50
CA ALA A 99 -3.08 -4.66 -9.04
C ALA A 99 -4.49 -4.62 -8.43
N VAL A 100 -5.36 -3.77 -8.99
CA VAL A 100 -6.79 -3.66 -8.58
C VAL A 100 -7.53 -4.97 -8.84
N GLN A 101 -7.35 -5.59 -10.00
CA GLN A 101 -7.99 -6.87 -10.34
C GLN A 101 -7.49 -8.02 -9.47
N ASP A 102 -6.19 -8.10 -9.22
CA ASP A 102 -5.58 -9.16 -8.42
C ASP A 102 -6.00 -9.05 -6.95
N LEU A 103 -5.96 -7.85 -6.35
CA LEU A 103 -6.41 -7.63 -4.97
C LEU A 103 -7.92 -7.82 -4.80
N GLY A 104 -8.72 -7.37 -5.76
CA GLY A 104 -10.17 -7.55 -5.76
C GLY A 104 -10.80 -7.15 -4.41
N LYS A 105 -11.49 -8.09 -3.77
CA LYS A 105 -12.17 -7.88 -2.48
C LYS A 105 -11.23 -7.53 -1.30
N TYR A 106 -9.94 -7.76 -1.45
CA TYR A 106 -8.95 -7.46 -0.42
C TYR A 106 -8.42 -6.03 -0.48
N LEU A 107 -8.64 -5.29 -1.58
CA LEU A 107 -8.21 -3.91 -1.71
C LEU A 107 -8.94 -3.01 -0.72
N ARG A 108 -8.20 -2.41 0.22
CA ARG A 108 -8.75 -1.61 1.30
C ARG A 108 -8.21 -0.18 1.37
N HIS A 109 -6.97 0.03 0.90
CA HIS A 109 -6.29 1.32 0.99
C HIS A 109 -5.44 1.58 -0.26
N VAL A 110 -5.22 2.86 -0.58
CA VAL A 110 -4.33 3.26 -1.68
C VAL A 110 -3.48 4.45 -1.24
N HIS A 111 -2.17 4.30 -1.35
CA HIS A 111 -1.22 5.41 -1.30
C HIS A 111 -1.08 6.02 -2.70
N VAL A 112 -1.11 7.34 -2.75
CA VAL A 112 -0.99 8.11 -3.99
C VAL A 112 0.22 9.02 -3.93
N ALA A 113 1.17 8.77 -4.80
CA ALA A 113 2.34 9.59 -5.03
C ALA A 113 2.71 9.54 -6.51
N ASP A 114 3.45 10.51 -7.00
CA ASP A 114 4.02 10.47 -8.34
C ASP A 114 5.44 9.91 -8.33
N GLY A 115 6.00 9.59 -9.48
CA GLY A 115 7.33 8.98 -9.57
C GLY A 115 7.92 8.98 -10.97
N ILE A 116 9.25 8.63 -11.05
CA ILE A 116 10.00 8.47 -12.31
C ILE A 116 10.87 7.21 -12.22
N PRO A 117 10.37 6.02 -12.43
CA PRO A 117 8.97 5.54 -12.34
C PRO A 117 8.47 5.39 -10.89
N ASN A 118 9.29 5.74 -9.92
CA ASN A 118 9.03 5.71 -8.47
C ASN A 118 9.56 6.99 -7.81
N GLY A 119 9.46 7.10 -6.49
CA GLY A 119 10.15 8.17 -5.75
C GLY A 119 9.27 9.03 -4.87
N HIS A 120 7.98 8.74 -4.73
CA HIS A 120 7.04 9.44 -3.85
C HIS A 120 7.12 10.97 -4.02
N LEU A 121 7.01 11.39 -5.29
CA LEU A 121 7.08 12.80 -5.69
C LEU A 121 5.72 13.50 -5.49
N ILE A 122 5.77 14.83 -5.43
CA ILE A 122 4.59 15.69 -5.56
C ILE A 122 3.84 15.30 -6.85
N LEU A 123 2.51 15.22 -6.79
CA LEU A 123 1.68 14.92 -7.94
C LEU A 123 1.92 15.95 -9.07
N GLY A 124 2.24 15.47 -10.26
CA GLY A 124 2.60 16.26 -11.44
C GLY A 124 4.09 16.58 -11.56
N GLU A 125 4.95 16.13 -10.65
CA GLU A 125 6.41 16.22 -10.78
C GLU A 125 7.07 14.94 -11.30
N GLY A 126 6.30 13.84 -11.39
CA GLY A 126 6.72 12.58 -11.97
C GLY A 126 6.16 12.34 -13.37
N GLU A 127 6.17 11.08 -13.78
CA GLU A 127 5.71 10.63 -15.09
C GLU A 127 4.56 9.60 -14.99
N LEU A 128 4.04 9.35 -13.78
CA LEU A 128 2.97 8.39 -13.58
C LEU A 128 1.63 8.96 -14.06
N ASP A 129 0.84 8.15 -14.74
CA ASP A 129 -0.53 8.51 -15.12
C ASP A 129 -1.48 8.38 -13.93
N ILE A 130 -1.31 9.25 -12.94
CA ILE A 130 -2.12 9.23 -11.71
C ILE A 130 -3.62 9.32 -12.04
N ARG A 131 -4.00 10.12 -13.03
CA ARG A 131 -5.41 10.25 -13.45
C ARG A 131 -5.95 8.92 -13.99
N GLY A 132 -5.21 8.25 -14.87
CA GLY A 132 -5.57 6.92 -15.37
C GLY A 132 -5.63 5.90 -14.25
N MET A 133 -4.71 5.96 -13.27
CA MET A 133 -4.75 5.08 -12.09
C MET A 133 -5.99 5.30 -11.22
N LEU A 134 -6.41 6.55 -11.01
CA LEU A 134 -7.64 6.87 -10.29
C LEU A 134 -8.89 6.39 -11.05
N HIS A 135 -8.88 6.49 -12.37
CA HIS A 135 -9.96 5.96 -13.20
C HIS A 135 -10.11 4.44 -13.06
N GLU A 136 -9.02 3.68 -12.98
CA GLU A 136 -9.08 2.22 -12.75
C GLU A 136 -9.68 1.87 -11.36
N LEU A 137 -9.54 2.74 -10.36
CA LEU A 137 -10.22 2.59 -9.06
C LEU A 137 -11.73 2.89 -9.17
N ASP A 138 -12.09 3.91 -9.96
CA ASP A 138 -13.48 4.28 -10.18
C ASP A 138 -14.23 3.16 -10.95
N GLU A 139 -13.61 2.56 -11.96
CA GLU A 139 -14.18 1.43 -12.72
C GLU A 139 -14.58 0.23 -11.85
N VAL A 140 -13.93 0.03 -10.72
CA VAL A 140 -14.27 -1.03 -9.76
C VAL A 140 -15.11 -0.51 -8.58
N ASN A 141 -15.57 0.74 -8.64
CA ASN A 141 -16.33 1.39 -7.58
C ASN A 141 -15.60 1.33 -6.21
N TYR A 142 -14.30 1.63 -6.20
CA TYR A 142 -13.49 1.66 -4.99
C TYR A 142 -14.04 2.70 -4.01
N GLN A 143 -14.26 2.30 -2.76
CA GLN A 143 -14.83 3.14 -1.71
C GLN A 143 -13.87 3.33 -0.52
N GLY A 144 -12.63 2.89 -0.65
CA GLY A 144 -11.61 3.04 0.38
C GLY A 144 -11.01 4.46 0.39
N MET A 145 -10.03 4.66 1.26
CA MET A 145 -9.33 5.94 1.38
C MET A 145 -8.15 6.02 0.41
N LEU A 146 -7.88 7.25 -0.05
CA LEU A 146 -6.68 7.64 -0.78
C LEU A 146 -5.81 8.48 0.16
N SER A 147 -4.59 8.04 0.44
CA SER A 147 -3.63 8.80 1.25
C SER A 147 -2.47 9.27 0.38
N LEU A 148 -2.16 10.55 0.47
CA LEU A 148 -0.94 11.08 -0.15
C LEU A 148 0.28 10.61 0.62
N GLU A 149 1.26 10.02 -0.08
CA GLU A 149 2.51 9.58 0.51
C GLU A 149 3.70 10.25 -0.18
N ILE A 150 4.05 11.46 0.27
CA ILE A 150 5.12 12.27 -0.31
C ILE A 150 6.37 12.15 0.56
N LEU A 151 7.32 11.30 0.15
CA LEU A 151 8.50 10.92 0.96
C LEU A 151 9.85 11.31 0.34
N ASN A 152 9.88 12.12 -0.71
CA ASN A 152 11.15 12.46 -1.36
C ASN A 152 11.96 13.48 -0.54
N ASP A 153 13.27 13.23 -0.42
CA ASP A 153 14.21 14.06 0.35
C ASP A 153 14.23 15.53 -0.09
N LYS A 154 13.93 15.83 -1.35
CA LYS A 154 13.90 17.20 -1.85
C LYS A 154 12.85 18.09 -1.17
N TYR A 155 11.85 17.50 -0.52
CA TYR A 155 10.78 18.23 0.20
C TYR A 155 11.00 18.32 1.70
N MET A 156 12.08 17.78 2.24
CA MET A 156 12.34 17.77 3.70
C MET A 156 12.27 19.13 4.37
N ARG A 157 12.55 20.21 3.62
CA ARG A 157 12.50 21.59 4.13
C ARG A 157 11.15 22.26 3.96
N THR A 158 10.29 21.72 3.10
CA THR A 158 8.98 22.29 2.76
C THR A 158 7.89 21.21 2.71
N PRO A 159 7.79 20.32 3.71
CA PRO A 159 6.87 19.17 3.65
C PRO A 159 5.40 19.61 3.57
N HIS A 160 5.01 20.68 4.26
CA HIS A 160 3.65 21.20 4.22
C HIS A 160 3.27 21.72 2.81
N GLU A 161 4.19 22.41 2.15
CA GLU A 161 4.00 22.91 0.79
C GLU A 161 3.85 21.74 -0.20
N ALA A 162 4.71 20.71 -0.08
CA ALA A 162 4.63 19.51 -0.89
C ALA A 162 3.28 18.79 -0.77
N MET A 163 2.81 18.62 0.47
CA MET A 163 1.50 18.02 0.74
C MET A 163 0.35 18.87 0.22
N GLN A 164 0.41 20.19 0.40
CA GLN A 164 -0.63 21.10 -0.09
C GLN A 164 -0.75 21.06 -1.61
N ILE A 165 0.37 21.10 -2.34
CA ILE A 165 0.39 21.02 -3.81
C ILE A 165 -0.22 19.69 -4.26
N SER A 166 0.21 18.57 -3.67
CA SER A 166 -0.30 17.25 -4.02
C SER A 166 -1.80 17.12 -3.73
N PHE A 167 -2.26 17.66 -2.62
CA PHE A 167 -3.68 17.64 -2.26
C PHE A 167 -4.55 18.40 -3.26
N GLU A 168 -4.12 19.60 -3.65
CA GLU A 168 -4.83 20.40 -4.65
C GLU A 168 -4.82 19.73 -6.05
N MET A 169 -3.75 19.03 -6.39
CA MET A 169 -3.70 18.24 -7.63
C MET A 169 -4.61 17.03 -7.56
N LEU A 170 -4.59 16.27 -6.47
CA LEU A 170 -5.46 15.10 -6.30
C LEU A 170 -6.94 15.49 -6.40
N LYS A 171 -7.36 16.57 -5.76
CA LYS A 171 -8.72 17.10 -5.90
C LYS A 171 -9.09 17.37 -7.34
N LYS A 172 -8.22 18.03 -8.11
CA LYS A 172 -8.47 18.29 -9.53
C LYS A 172 -8.60 17.01 -10.37
N TYR A 173 -7.89 15.94 -9.99
CA TYR A 173 -8.00 14.66 -10.69
C TYR A 173 -9.30 13.92 -10.36
N ILE A 174 -9.82 14.07 -9.15
CA ILE A 174 -11.07 13.44 -8.71
C ILE A 174 -12.29 14.21 -9.22
N ASP A 175 -12.23 15.56 -9.31
CA ASP A 175 -13.37 16.40 -9.67
C ASP A 175 -13.63 16.47 -11.20
N GLN A 176 -12.81 15.84 -12.04
CA GLN A 176 -12.88 15.84 -13.51
C GLN A 176 -13.32 14.50 -14.08
#